data_4fa82bbf170ba2e63ea2447ecd171361
#
_entry.id   4fa82bbf170ba2e63ea2447ecd171361
#
_cell.length_a   1.000
_cell.length_b   1.000
_cell.length_c   1.000
_cell.angle_alpha   90.00
_cell.angle_beta   90.00
_cell.angle_gamma   90.00
#
_symmetry.space_group_name_H-M   'P 1'
#
loop_
_entity.id
_entity.type
_entity.pdbx_description
1 polymer ?
#
loop_
_entity_poly.entity_id
_entity_poly.type
_entity_poly.pdbx_seq_one_letter_code
_entity_poly.pdbx_strand_id
1 'polypeptide(L)'
;MANNEYSDFALLSLNEDPKNLSGYDPYYLGWDRITSLSSTGVVGIHHPSGDVKKIATSFNLPANTTPYWRVNWSQTTNGFSVTEGGSSGSPLLTRNTHRVIGQLFGGSDINCNNPAADYAIYGQFHLSWDYGTNPQRRLKDWLDPNNTGAHS
;
A
#
# COMPACT_ATOMS: atom_id res chain seq x y z
N MET A 1 -18.05 -2.00 7.02
CA MET A 1 -16.72 -1.44 6.90
C MET A 1 -16.71 -0.38 5.80
N ALA A 2 -15.59 0.00 5.22
CA ALA A 2 -15.51 1.10 4.27
C ALA A 2 -14.81 0.70 2.97
N ASN A 3 -15.19 1.33 1.86
CA ASN A 3 -14.49 1.22 0.59
C ASN A 3 -14.66 2.51 -0.22
N ASN A 4 -13.74 2.77 -1.16
CA ASN A 4 -13.83 3.91 -2.06
C ASN A 4 -13.08 3.62 -3.37
N GLU A 5 -13.71 3.87 -4.49
CA GLU A 5 -13.13 3.69 -5.83
C GLU A 5 -12.15 4.82 -6.20
N TYR A 6 -12.25 6.00 -5.56
CA TYR A 6 -11.38 7.13 -5.88
C TYR A 6 -9.90 6.85 -5.61
N SER A 7 -9.58 6.25 -4.46
CA SER A 7 -8.23 5.84 -4.08
C SER A 7 -8.08 4.31 -4.01
N ASP A 8 -9.10 3.59 -4.43
CA ASP A 8 -9.16 2.13 -4.53
C ASP A 8 -8.75 1.42 -3.23
N PHE A 9 -9.57 1.56 -2.19
CA PHE A 9 -9.37 0.82 -0.95
C PHE A 9 -10.61 0.04 -0.54
N ALA A 10 -10.38 -1.04 0.22
CA ALA A 10 -11.41 -1.75 0.96
C ALA A 10 -10.91 -2.05 2.39
N LEU A 11 -11.67 -1.63 3.39
CA LEU A 11 -11.45 -1.98 4.79
C LEU A 11 -12.42 -3.08 5.20
N LEU A 12 -11.88 -4.21 5.64
CA LEU A 12 -12.63 -5.39 6.04
C LEU A 12 -12.55 -5.60 7.56
N SER A 13 -13.56 -6.23 8.13
CA SER A 13 -13.52 -6.79 9.48
C SER A 13 -13.18 -8.26 9.40
N LEU A 14 -12.27 -8.70 10.22
CA LEU A 14 -12.03 -10.11 10.40
C LEU A 14 -13.06 -10.69 11.36
N ASN A 15 -13.49 -11.94 11.14
CA ASN A 15 -14.43 -12.64 12.02
C ASN A 15 -13.78 -13.03 13.34
N GLU A 16 -12.45 -13.21 13.33
CA GLU A 16 -11.66 -13.59 14.50
C GLU A 16 -10.45 -12.67 14.62
N ASP A 17 -10.02 -12.39 15.85
CA ASP A 17 -8.77 -11.69 16.10
C ASP A 17 -7.60 -12.62 15.76
N PRO A 18 -6.70 -12.23 14.83
CA PRO A 18 -5.53 -13.04 14.47
C PRO A 18 -4.65 -13.44 15.65
N LYS A 19 -4.63 -12.66 16.74
CA LYS A 19 -3.90 -13.00 17.99
C LYS A 19 -4.42 -14.26 18.67
N ASN A 20 -5.67 -14.63 18.42
CA ASN A 20 -6.28 -15.81 19.02
C ASN A 20 -5.97 -17.10 18.23
N LEU A 21 -5.32 -16.97 17.07
CA LEU A 21 -4.94 -18.12 16.25
C LEU A 21 -3.68 -18.78 16.81
N SER A 22 -3.77 -20.06 17.18
CA SER A 22 -2.64 -20.82 17.74
C SER A 22 -1.47 -20.90 16.75
N GLY A 23 -0.28 -20.51 17.20
CA GLY A 23 0.95 -20.54 16.40
C GLY A 23 1.09 -19.37 15.42
N TYR A 24 0.21 -18.37 15.49
CA TYR A 24 0.27 -17.16 14.67
C TYR A 24 0.57 -15.93 15.54
N ASP A 25 1.66 -15.24 15.24
CA ASP A 25 2.06 -13.99 15.91
C ASP A 25 2.01 -12.84 14.89
N PRO A 26 0.88 -12.14 14.78
CA PRO A 26 0.70 -11.10 13.78
C PRO A 26 1.48 -9.84 14.12
N TYR A 27 2.18 -9.27 13.13
CA TYR A 27 2.74 -7.93 13.20
C TYR A 27 1.73 -6.92 12.60
N TYR A 28 1.38 -5.91 13.38
CA TYR A 28 0.48 -4.84 12.96
C TYR A 28 1.28 -3.67 12.40
N LEU A 29 1.01 -3.31 11.15
CA LEU A 29 1.61 -2.16 10.50
C LEU A 29 0.95 -0.87 10.97
N GLY A 30 1.75 0.15 11.25
CA GLY A 30 1.29 1.53 11.35
C GLY A 30 1.04 2.13 9.97
N TRP A 31 0.43 3.30 9.93
CA TRP A 31 0.17 4.06 8.70
C TRP A 31 0.74 5.48 8.79
N ASP A 32 0.85 6.14 7.64
CA ASP A 32 1.19 7.55 7.57
C ASP A 32 0.29 8.25 6.54
N ARG A 33 -0.23 9.41 6.91
CA ARG A 33 -1.13 10.24 6.10
C ARG A 33 -0.41 11.39 5.41
N ILE A 34 0.89 11.24 5.22
CA ILE A 34 1.70 12.29 4.59
C ILE A 34 1.29 12.53 3.14
N THR A 35 1.31 13.79 2.75
CA THR A 35 1.05 14.25 1.37
C THR A 35 2.35 14.49 0.59
N SER A 36 3.47 14.60 1.31
CA SER A 36 4.80 14.79 0.74
C SER A 36 5.78 13.83 1.42
N LEU A 37 6.33 12.93 0.63
CA LEU A 37 7.23 11.90 1.13
C LEU A 37 8.63 12.46 1.34
N SER A 38 9.21 12.23 2.51
CA SER A 38 10.61 12.50 2.85
C SER A 38 11.44 11.22 3.02
N SER A 39 10.90 10.09 2.59
CA SER A 39 11.52 8.78 2.71
C SER A 39 12.69 8.59 1.75
N THR A 40 13.55 7.62 2.02
CA THR A 40 14.60 7.15 1.11
C THR A 40 14.11 6.09 0.11
N GLY A 41 12.83 6.18 -0.27
CA GLY A 41 12.18 5.25 -1.16
C GLY A 41 11.03 4.49 -0.50
N VAL A 42 10.53 3.48 -1.20
CA VAL A 42 9.36 2.71 -0.78
C VAL A 42 9.56 1.21 -0.97
N VAL A 43 8.74 0.41 -0.27
CA VAL A 43 8.73 -1.05 -0.34
C VAL A 43 7.29 -1.53 -0.49
N GLY A 44 7.07 -2.49 -1.40
CA GLY A 44 5.84 -3.26 -1.50
C GLY A 44 6.06 -4.69 -1.01
N ILE A 45 5.11 -5.23 -0.26
CA ILE A 45 5.07 -6.65 0.13
C ILE A 45 3.78 -7.24 -0.43
N HIS A 46 3.89 -8.24 -1.29
CA HIS A 46 2.76 -8.71 -2.08
C HIS A 46 2.86 -10.20 -2.47
N HIS A 47 1.80 -10.73 -3.06
CA HIS A 47 1.72 -12.09 -3.60
C HIS A 47 1.36 -12.02 -5.10
N PRO A 48 2.36 -11.95 -6.00
CA PRO A 48 2.12 -11.89 -7.44
C PRO A 48 1.69 -13.26 -7.98
N SER A 49 0.65 -13.27 -8.80
CA SER A 49 0.18 -14.46 -9.57
C SER A 49 0.02 -15.74 -8.75
N GLY A 50 -0.33 -15.60 -7.47
CA GLY A 50 -0.47 -16.77 -6.56
C GLY A 50 0.85 -17.36 -6.09
N ASP A 51 1.97 -16.73 -6.39
CA ASP A 51 3.30 -17.14 -5.92
C ASP A 51 3.52 -16.78 -4.43
N VAL A 52 4.60 -17.26 -3.86
CA VAL A 52 5.02 -16.94 -2.48
C VAL A 52 5.21 -15.43 -2.30
N LYS A 53 5.15 -14.99 -1.06
CA LYS A 53 5.33 -13.58 -0.70
C LYS A 53 6.64 -13.01 -1.29
N LYS A 54 6.53 -11.87 -1.95
CA LYS A 54 7.64 -11.14 -2.58
C LYS A 54 7.79 -9.75 -1.97
N ILE A 55 9.00 -9.20 -2.10
CA ILE A 55 9.32 -7.82 -1.75
C ILE A 55 9.74 -7.08 -3.02
N ALA A 56 9.10 -5.94 -3.25
CA ALA A 56 9.47 -5.00 -4.30
C ALA A 56 10.05 -3.73 -3.67
N THR A 57 11.16 -3.23 -4.20
CA THR A 57 11.86 -2.07 -3.61
C THR A 57 12.06 -0.96 -4.65
N SER A 58 11.76 0.27 -4.26
CA SER A 58 12.19 1.47 -4.96
C SER A 58 13.06 2.32 -4.05
N PHE A 59 14.25 2.69 -4.53
CA PHE A 59 15.15 3.64 -3.84
C PHE A 59 14.78 5.09 -4.15
N ASN A 60 13.84 5.31 -5.07
CA ASN A 60 13.32 6.61 -5.43
C ASN A 60 11.97 6.84 -4.76
N LEU A 61 11.63 8.12 -4.56
CA LEU A 61 10.29 8.48 -4.14
C LEU A 61 9.29 8.18 -5.25
N PRO A 62 8.08 7.71 -4.90
CA PRO A 62 7.02 7.58 -5.88
C PRO A 62 6.59 8.95 -6.41
N ALA A 63 6.22 8.99 -7.69
CA ALA A 63 5.63 10.18 -8.27
C ALA A 63 4.18 10.35 -7.78
N ASN A 64 3.81 11.58 -7.44
CA ASN A 64 2.42 11.92 -7.13
C ASN A 64 1.64 12.10 -8.43
N THR A 65 0.70 11.21 -8.67
CA THR A 65 -0.23 11.22 -9.80
C THR A 65 -1.67 11.18 -9.31
N THR A 66 -2.00 12.00 -8.32
CA THR A 66 -3.29 12.02 -7.62
C THR A 66 -4.44 11.40 -8.43
N PRO A 67 -5.19 10.41 -7.89
CA PRO A 67 -5.18 9.99 -6.48
C PRO A 67 -4.17 8.88 -6.13
N TYR A 68 -3.14 8.70 -6.94
CA TYR A 68 -2.21 7.57 -6.83
C TYR A 68 -0.77 8.02 -6.60
N TRP A 69 0.00 7.13 -5.95
CA TRP A 69 1.45 7.07 -6.02
C TRP A 69 1.85 6.19 -7.19
N ARG A 70 2.66 6.71 -8.12
CA ARG A 70 3.29 5.90 -9.17
C ARG A 70 4.70 5.51 -8.75
N VAL A 71 4.98 4.22 -8.73
CA VAL A 71 6.25 3.63 -8.29
C VAL A 71 6.92 2.94 -9.47
N ASN A 72 8.14 3.33 -9.80
CA ASN A 72 9.03 2.52 -10.64
C ASN A 72 9.99 1.76 -9.71
N TRP A 73 10.04 0.45 -9.88
CA TRP A 73 10.89 -0.40 -9.05
C TRP A 73 12.37 -0.24 -9.40
N SER A 74 13.24 -0.25 -8.40
CA SER A 74 14.67 -0.14 -8.60
C SER A 74 15.30 -1.49 -8.89
N GLN A 75 16.38 -1.49 -9.65
CA GLN A 75 17.22 -2.66 -9.80
C GLN A 75 17.91 -2.98 -8.46
N THR A 76 17.87 -4.24 -8.08
CA THR A 76 18.55 -4.79 -6.90
C THR A 76 19.53 -5.86 -7.35
N THR A 77 20.23 -6.47 -6.39
CA THR A 77 21.07 -7.66 -6.66
C THR A 77 20.28 -8.85 -7.21
N ASN A 78 18.96 -8.86 -6.95
CA ASN A 78 18.04 -9.90 -7.45
C ASN A 78 17.28 -9.48 -8.73
N GLY A 79 17.70 -8.39 -9.37
CA GLY A 79 17.01 -7.84 -10.54
C GLY A 79 15.97 -6.79 -10.20
N PHE A 80 15.05 -6.52 -11.14
CA PHE A 80 13.91 -5.66 -10.94
C PHE A 80 12.74 -6.42 -10.31
N SER A 81 12.00 -5.74 -9.46
CA SER A 81 10.72 -6.25 -8.95
C SER A 81 9.59 -5.88 -9.90
N VAL A 82 8.49 -6.61 -9.83
CA VAL A 82 7.24 -6.34 -10.54
C VAL A 82 6.06 -6.62 -9.62
N THR A 83 4.90 -6.05 -9.94
CA THR A 83 3.62 -6.43 -9.34
C THR A 83 2.75 -7.06 -10.42
N GLU A 84 2.07 -8.14 -10.11
CA GLU A 84 1.23 -8.89 -11.03
C GLU A 84 -0.20 -9.03 -10.47
N GLY A 85 -1.09 -9.58 -11.26
CA GLY A 85 -2.44 -9.94 -10.80
C GLY A 85 -2.38 -10.75 -9.50
N GLY A 86 -3.27 -10.47 -8.55
CA GLY A 86 -3.23 -11.03 -7.20
C GLY A 86 -2.46 -10.19 -6.17
N SER A 87 -1.60 -9.26 -6.61
CA SER A 87 -0.94 -8.30 -5.72
C SER A 87 -1.84 -7.14 -5.26
N SER A 88 -3.01 -6.98 -5.87
CA SER A 88 -3.99 -5.93 -5.57
C SER A 88 -4.30 -5.81 -4.08
N GLY A 89 -4.40 -4.58 -3.58
CA GLY A 89 -4.63 -4.28 -2.16
C GLY A 89 -3.38 -4.40 -1.27
N SER A 90 -2.25 -4.89 -1.78
CA SER A 90 -1.02 -4.97 -1.00
C SER A 90 -0.49 -3.58 -0.59
N PRO A 91 0.14 -3.46 0.60
CA PRO A 91 0.56 -2.18 1.11
C PRO A 91 1.80 -1.63 0.40
N LEU A 92 1.82 -0.31 0.21
CA LEU A 92 3.02 0.46 -0.06
C LEU A 92 3.54 1.03 1.25
N LEU A 93 4.78 0.75 1.60
CA LEU A 93 5.42 1.15 2.84
C LEU A 93 6.52 2.17 2.57
N THR A 94 6.68 3.14 3.47
CA THR A 94 7.91 3.95 3.51
C THR A 94 9.09 3.06 3.89
N ARG A 95 10.23 3.28 3.24
CA ARG A 95 11.41 2.43 3.43
C ARG A 95 12.11 2.63 4.77
N ASN A 96 11.97 3.82 5.36
CA ASN A 96 12.63 4.19 6.63
C ASN A 96 11.79 3.93 7.88
N THR A 97 10.46 4.06 7.80
CA THR A 97 9.57 3.91 8.96
C THR A 97 8.64 2.71 8.86
N HIS A 98 8.61 2.03 7.71
CA HIS A 98 7.77 0.87 7.42
C HIS A 98 6.27 1.13 7.64
N ARG A 99 5.82 2.37 7.43
CA ARG A 99 4.41 2.75 7.57
C ARG A 99 3.69 2.69 6.24
N VAL A 100 2.43 2.27 6.29
CA VAL A 100 1.57 2.19 5.10
C VAL A 100 1.23 3.60 4.62
N ILE A 101 1.49 3.87 3.34
CA ILE A 101 1.19 5.13 2.65
C ILE A 101 0.27 4.95 1.44
N GLY A 102 -0.07 3.71 1.11
CA GLY A 102 -0.95 3.39 0.00
C GLY A 102 -1.27 1.91 -0.10
N GLN A 103 -2.19 1.58 -1.00
CA GLN A 103 -2.63 0.23 -1.35
C GLN A 103 -2.59 0.04 -2.86
N LEU A 104 -2.16 -1.14 -3.33
CA LEU A 104 -1.96 -1.41 -4.75
C LEU A 104 -3.28 -1.46 -5.52
N PHE A 105 -3.42 -0.58 -6.49
CA PHE A 105 -4.48 -0.57 -7.49
C PHE A 105 -4.12 -1.42 -8.72
N GLY A 106 -2.92 -1.21 -9.29
CA GLY A 106 -2.50 -1.88 -10.51
C GLY A 106 -1.13 -1.38 -11.00
N GLY A 107 -0.89 -1.47 -12.30
CA GLY A 107 0.39 -1.06 -12.88
C GLY A 107 0.42 -1.22 -14.40
N SER A 108 1.61 -1.09 -14.98
CA SER A 108 1.85 -1.43 -16.38
C SER A 108 1.80 -2.93 -16.62
N ASP A 109 1.61 -3.32 -17.86
CA ASP A 109 1.96 -4.67 -18.31
C ASP A 109 3.45 -4.92 -18.10
N ILE A 110 3.80 -6.15 -17.72
CA ILE A 110 5.19 -6.51 -17.44
C ILE A 110 5.97 -6.60 -18.74
N ASN A 111 7.11 -5.91 -18.80
CA ASN A 111 8.02 -5.95 -19.91
C ASN A 111 9.41 -6.45 -19.48
N CYS A 112 9.63 -7.75 -19.57
CA CYS A 112 10.91 -8.37 -19.21
C CYS A 112 12.11 -7.85 -20.03
N ASN A 113 11.88 -7.27 -21.22
CA ASN A 113 12.94 -6.69 -22.04
C ASN A 113 13.31 -5.25 -21.60
N ASN A 114 12.41 -4.57 -20.87
CA ASN A 114 12.64 -3.24 -20.33
C ASN A 114 11.99 -3.07 -18.97
N PRO A 115 12.40 -3.83 -17.96
CA PRO A 115 11.76 -3.83 -16.64
C PRO A 115 11.90 -2.49 -15.89
N ALA A 116 12.86 -1.64 -16.29
CA ALA A 116 13.00 -0.30 -15.71
C ALA A 116 11.84 0.64 -16.07
N ALA A 117 11.11 0.35 -17.14
CA ALA A 117 9.94 1.12 -17.56
C ALA A 117 8.66 0.69 -16.83
N ASP A 118 8.64 -0.49 -16.24
CA ASP A 118 7.48 -1.02 -15.53
C ASP A 118 7.21 -0.18 -14.27
N TYR A 119 5.92 -0.03 -13.97
CA TYR A 119 5.49 0.74 -12.80
C TYR A 119 4.27 0.10 -12.13
N ALA A 120 4.13 0.38 -10.86
CA ALA A 120 2.94 0.10 -10.08
C ALA A 120 2.27 1.41 -9.63
N ILE A 121 0.95 1.40 -9.47
CA ILE A 121 0.17 2.53 -8.96
C ILE A 121 -0.57 2.12 -7.69
N TYR A 122 -0.44 2.94 -6.67
CA TYR A 122 -1.01 2.71 -5.35
C TYR A 122 -1.94 3.87 -4.98
N GLY A 123 -3.16 3.57 -4.56
CA GLY A 123 -4.04 4.59 -3.98
C GLY A 123 -3.37 5.25 -2.78
N GLN A 124 -3.48 6.60 -2.70
CA GLN A 124 -2.85 7.36 -1.64
C GLN A 124 -3.63 7.21 -0.33
N PHE A 125 -2.96 6.74 0.74
CA PHE A 125 -3.60 6.46 2.02
C PHE A 125 -4.25 7.71 2.64
N HIS A 126 -3.63 8.88 2.51
CA HIS A 126 -4.20 10.13 3.01
C HIS A 126 -5.52 10.52 2.31
N LEU A 127 -5.70 10.14 1.05
CA LEU A 127 -6.97 10.32 0.34
C LEU A 127 -8.00 9.26 0.76
N SER A 128 -7.57 8.03 1.02
CA SER A 128 -8.43 6.99 1.60
C SER A 128 -8.88 7.36 3.01
N TRP A 129 -8.08 8.16 3.73
CA TRP A 129 -8.35 8.56 5.11
C TRP A 129 -9.59 9.44 5.24
N ASP A 130 -9.70 10.48 4.44
CA ASP A 130 -10.73 11.53 4.61
C ASP A 130 -11.39 11.97 3.30
N TYR A 131 -11.73 11.03 2.45
CA TYR A 131 -12.45 11.34 1.22
C TYR A 131 -13.96 11.41 1.44
N GLY A 132 -14.52 12.62 1.22
CA GLY A 132 -15.95 12.86 1.34
C GLY A 132 -16.47 12.84 2.78
N THR A 133 -17.77 12.82 2.94
CA THR A 133 -18.44 12.95 4.25
C THR A 133 -19.00 11.63 4.79
N ASN A 134 -19.13 10.60 3.95
CA ASN A 134 -19.71 9.32 4.33
C ASN A 134 -18.68 8.42 5.02
N PRO A 135 -18.91 8.00 6.30
CA PRO A 135 -18.02 7.10 7.02
C PRO A 135 -17.72 5.76 6.30
N GLN A 136 -18.64 5.27 5.49
CA GLN A 136 -18.45 4.04 4.73
C GLN A 136 -17.53 4.22 3.50
N ARG A 137 -17.09 5.45 3.23
CA ARG A 137 -16.24 5.78 2.07
C ARG A 137 -14.87 6.32 2.47
N ARG A 138 -14.49 6.25 3.75
CA ARG A 138 -13.22 6.76 4.28
C ARG A 138 -12.74 5.94 5.48
N LEU A 139 -11.44 5.96 5.76
CA LEU A 139 -10.81 5.15 6.79
C LEU A 139 -10.87 5.76 8.20
N LYS A 140 -10.90 7.08 8.32
CA LYS A 140 -10.72 7.76 9.61
C LYS A 140 -11.74 7.37 10.68
N ASP A 141 -13.00 7.17 10.30
CA ASP A 141 -14.05 6.82 11.25
C ASP A 141 -13.90 5.40 11.83
N TRP A 142 -13.06 4.58 11.21
CA TRP A 142 -12.82 3.20 11.59
C TRP A 142 -11.46 3.00 12.27
N LEU A 143 -10.42 3.70 11.79
CA LEU A 143 -9.06 3.56 12.29
C LEU A 143 -8.72 4.57 13.41
N ASP A 144 -9.47 5.68 13.49
CA ASP A 144 -9.36 6.68 14.56
C ASP A 144 -10.75 7.18 15.00
N PRO A 145 -11.63 6.29 15.52
CA PRO A 145 -13.02 6.63 15.85
C PRO A 145 -13.13 7.71 16.94
N ASN A 146 -12.12 7.86 17.76
CA ASN A 146 -12.06 8.86 18.82
C ASN A 146 -11.44 10.20 18.36
N ASN A 147 -11.09 10.31 17.08
CA ASN A 147 -10.46 11.49 16.48
C ASN A 147 -9.24 12.00 17.30
N THR A 148 -8.38 11.08 17.65
CA THR A 148 -7.15 11.36 18.43
C THR A 148 -6.12 12.14 17.63
N GLY A 149 -6.30 12.23 16.31
CA GLY A 149 -5.36 12.83 15.39
C GLY A 149 -4.19 11.91 15.05
N ALA A 150 -4.32 10.60 15.30
CA ALA A 150 -3.27 9.64 15.02
C ALA A 150 -2.80 9.74 13.57
N HIS A 151 -1.51 9.94 13.39
CA HIS A 151 -0.83 9.93 12.09
C HIS A 151 -0.19 8.57 11.81
N SER A 152 -0.01 7.78 12.86
CA SER A 152 0.65 6.47 12.80
C SER A 152 0.34 5.65 14.04
#